data_be00fb2c6c2ca3be60ad8353cfde0071
#
_entry.id   be00fb2c6c2ca3be60ad8353cfde0071
#
_cell.length_a   1.000
_cell.length_b   1.000
_cell.length_c   1.000
_cell.angle_alpha   90.00
_cell.angle_beta   90.00
_cell.angle_gamma   90.00
#
_symmetry.space_group_name_H-M   'P 1'
#
loop_
_entity.id
_entity.type
_entity.pdbx_description
1 polymer ?
#
loop_
_entity_poly.entity_id
_entity_poly.type
_entity_poly.pdbx_seq_one_letter_code
_entity_poly.pdbx_strand_id
1 'polypeptide(L)'
;MPSASLVPAGDATLLFTNSGMVQFKELFSGAETRSYRRAVDYQRCLRVAGKHNDFEEVGRTPRHHTLFEMLGSWSFGDYFKRDAILWAWEFLTVEAGIPADRLAVTVYSDDDESADIWLKEVGVPADRLARWGDVDKGNDANFWRMAETGPCGPCSEIHFDRGADLSCGTDCLPDHSEHCPRWLEVWNLVFMQYEQQADGTRIDLPKPSIDTGMGIERVAAVLQGVHDNYDTDTFKALIAASESLTGVAAQGDSAASHRVIADHLRSTSFLMAD
;
A
#
# COMPACT_ATOMS: atom_id res chain seq x y z
N MET A 1 -13.65 11.83 -1.07
CA MET A 1 -14.74 10.88 -0.75
C MET A 1 -14.59 10.46 0.70
N PRO A 2 -15.68 10.21 1.46
CA PRO A 2 -15.57 9.63 2.79
C PRO A 2 -15.15 8.17 2.73
N SER A 3 -14.52 7.67 3.81
CA SER A 3 -14.25 6.24 3.98
C SER A 3 -15.55 5.43 3.93
N ALA A 4 -15.56 4.37 3.15
CA ALA A 4 -16.65 3.39 3.21
C ALA A 4 -16.57 2.59 4.53
N SER A 5 -17.66 1.87 4.86
CA SER A 5 -17.71 0.98 6.02
C SER A 5 -16.59 -0.07 5.95
N LEU A 6 -16.06 -0.45 7.11
CA LEU A 6 -15.11 -1.56 7.24
C LEU A 6 -15.76 -2.91 6.91
N VAL A 7 -17.07 -3.02 7.09
CA VAL A 7 -17.86 -4.19 6.71
C VAL A 7 -18.55 -3.90 5.37
N PRO A 8 -18.05 -4.42 4.23
CA PRO A 8 -18.56 -4.07 2.92
C PRO A 8 -19.98 -4.63 2.74
N ALA A 9 -20.96 -3.76 2.61
CA ALA A 9 -22.34 -4.15 2.37
C ALA A 9 -22.49 -4.71 0.94
N GLY A 10 -22.96 -5.94 0.81
CA GLY A 10 -23.31 -6.55 -0.48
C GLY A 10 -22.16 -7.21 -1.24
N ASP A 11 -20.94 -7.21 -0.75
CA ASP A 11 -19.83 -7.95 -1.33
C ASP A 11 -19.55 -9.24 -0.52
N ALA A 12 -20.01 -10.37 -1.03
CA ALA A 12 -19.82 -11.69 -0.40
C ALA A 12 -18.38 -12.23 -0.56
N THR A 13 -17.53 -11.57 -1.33
CA THR A 13 -16.14 -12.01 -1.58
C THR A 13 -15.17 -11.46 -0.54
N LEU A 14 -15.55 -10.45 0.23
CA LEU A 14 -14.72 -9.78 1.21
C LEU A 14 -15.36 -9.86 2.60
N LEU A 15 -14.57 -10.24 3.60
CA LEU A 15 -14.99 -10.16 5.00
C LEU A 15 -14.96 -8.72 5.50
N PHE A 16 -13.91 -7.98 5.12
CA PHE A 16 -13.73 -6.56 5.46
C PHE A 16 -13.23 -5.78 4.25
N THR A 17 -13.41 -4.47 4.27
CA THR A 17 -12.82 -3.55 3.29
C THR A 17 -11.29 -3.55 3.48
N ASN A 18 -10.58 -4.14 2.53
CA ASN A 18 -9.14 -4.38 2.60
C ASN A 18 -8.29 -3.40 1.77
N SER A 19 -8.94 -2.54 0.98
CA SER A 19 -8.28 -1.50 0.17
C SER A 19 -9.24 -0.37 -0.18
N GLY A 20 -8.68 0.77 -0.56
CA GLY A 20 -9.46 1.95 -0.95
C GLY A 20 -10.34 1.75 -2.17
N MET A 21 -9.94 0.86 -3.08
CA MET A 21 -10.67 0.61 -4.32
C MET A 21 -12.00 -0.14 -4.13
N VAL A 22 -12.23 -0.77 -2.98
CA VAL A 22 -13.43 -1.63 -2.78
C VAL A 22 -14.72 -0.88 -3.09
N GLN A 23 -14.85 0.37 -2.66
CA GLN A 23 -16.03 1.20 -2.94
C GLN A 23 -16.16 1.64 -4.41
N PHE A 24 -15.14 1.39 -5.25
CA PHE A 24 -15.10 1.78 -6.67
C PHE A 24 -15.02 0.58 -7.62
N LYS A 25 -15.09 -0.64 -7.12
CA LYS A 25 -14.91 -1.88 -7.89
C LYS A 25 -15.74 -1.91 -9.18
N GLU A 26 -17.01 -1.56 -9.07
CA GLU A 26 -17.95 -1.58 -10.19
C GLU A 26 -17.68 -0.49 -11.25
N LEU A 27 -16.92 0.56 -10.89
CA LEU A 27 -16.53 1.59 -11.85
C LEU A 27 -15.42 1.12 -12.79
N PHE A 28 -14.50 0.27 -12.29
CA PHE A 28 -13.42 -0.29 -13.10
C PHE A 28 -13.95 -1.27 -14.15
N SER A 29 -14.91 -2.12 -13.77
CA SER A 29 -15.57 -3.06 -14.70
C SER A 29 -16.55 -2.37 -15.66
N GLY A 30 -16.95 -1.13 -15.38
CA GLY A 30 -17.97 -0.41 -16.12
C GLY A 30 -19.41 -0.82 -15.78
N ALA A 31 -19.60 -1.64 -14.75
CA ALA A 31 -20.92 -2.04 -14.26
C ALA A 31 -21.69 -0.86 -13.61
N GLU A 32 -20.94 0.08 -13.03
CA GLU A 32 -21.46 1.34 -12.49
C GLU A 32 -20.88 2.54 -13.25
N THR A 33 -21.63 3.64 -13.30
CA THR A 33 -21.15 4.94 -13.78
C THR A 33 -21.50 6.03 -12.77
N ARG A 34 -20.56 6.96 -12.55
CA ARG A 34 -20.76 8.12 -11.66
C ARG A 34 -20.52 9.42 -12.41
N SER A 35 -20.94 10.54 -11.85
CA SER A 35 -20.79 11.87 -12.44
C SER A 35 -19.34 12.39 -12.46
N TYR A 36 -18.45 11.70 -11.79
CA TYR A 36 -17.02 12.03 -11.72
C TYR A 36 -16.17 10.90 -12.34
N ARG A 37 -14.99 11.28 -12.80
CA ARG A 37 -14.00 10.37 -13.41
C ARG A 37 -12.71 10.28 -12.61
N ARG A 38 -12.62 11.05 -11.52
CA ARG A 38 -11.51 11.06 -10.55
C ARG A 38 -12.07 11.01 -9.15
N ALA A 39 -11.38 10.32 -8.27
CA ALA A 39 -11.71 10.31 -6.85
C ALA A 39 -10.43 10.35 -6.02
N VAL A 40 -10.56 10.89 -4.82
CA VAL A 40 -9.55 10.86 -3.76
C VAL A 40 -10.27 10.61 -2.46
N ASP A 41 -9.74 9.70 -1.64
CA ASP A 41 -10.19 9.56 -0.25
C ASP A 41 -9.03 9.10 0.66
N TYR A 42 -9.31 8.98 1.94
CA TYR A 42 -8.63 8.04 2.80
C TYR A 42 -9.64 6.96 3.21
N GLN A 43 -9.23 5.70 3.17
CA GLN A 43 -10.06 4.55 3.48
C GLN A 43 -9.47 3.80 4.67
N ARG A 44 -10.29 3.55 5.68
CA ARG A 44 -9.95 2.60 6.74
C ARG A 44 -10.03 1.19 6.19
N CYS A 45 -8.95 0.43 6.34
CA CYS A 45 -8.81 -0.91 5.80
C CYS A 45 -8.53 -1.92 6.92
N LEU A 46 -9.08 -3.13 6.78
CA LEU A 46 -8.79 -4.28 7.64
C LEU A 46 -8.26 -5.45 6.83
N ARG A 47 -7.07 -5.94 7.22
CA ARG A 47 -6.40 -7.09 6.58
C ARG A 47 -6.15 -8.21 7.59
N VAL A 48 -7.17 -9.03 7.81
CA VAL A 48 -7.14 -10.14 8.78
C VAL A 48 -7.55 -11.48 8.18
N ALA A 49 -7.84 -11.51 6.87
CA ALA A 49 -8.26 -12.70 6.16
C ALA A 49 -8.07 -12.56 4.64
N GLY A 50 -8.10 -13.68 3.92
CA GLY A 50 -8.03 -13.73 2.46
C GLY A 50 -6.62 -13.55 1.90
N LYS A 51 -6.53 -13.08 0.65
CA LYS A 51 -5.25 -12.94 -0.07
C LYS A 51 -4.32 -11.91 0.60
N HIS A 52 -4.86 -10.83 1.13
CA HIS A 52 -4.12 -9.76 1.80
C HIS A 52 -4.27 -9.90 3.33
N ASN A 53 -3.75 -11.00 3.88
CA ASN A 53 -3.81 -11.27 5.32
C ASN A 53 -2.48 -10.91 5.99
N ASP A 54 -2.47 -9.83 6.77
CA ASP A 54 -1.28 -9.35 7.51
C ASP A 54 -1.29 -9.81 8.99
N PHE A 55 -2.28 -10.60 9.42
CA PHE A 55 -2.56 -10.88 10.82
C PHE A 55 -1.35 -11.45 11.59
N GLU A 56 -0.63 -12.40 10.99
CA GLU A 56 0.52 -13.05 11.62
C GLU A 56 1.75 -12.14 11.74
N GLU A 57 1.82 -11.07 10.94
CA GLU A 57 2.93 -10.12 10.91
C GLU A 57 2.76 -8.97 11.92
N VAL A 58 1.52 -8.80 12.44
CA VAL A 58 1.20 -7.71 13.38
C VAL A 58 1.98 -7.85 14.68
N GLY A 59 2.62 -6.76 15.09
CA GLY A 59 3.48 -6.70 16.26
C GLY A 59 4.89 -7.27 16.08
N ARG A 60 5.11 -8.10 15.05
CA ARG A 60 6.41 -8.75 14.73
C ARG A 60 7.22 -7.92 13.76
N THR A 61 6.55 -7.25 12.81
CA THR A 61 7.18 -6.35 11.87
C THR A 61 6.92 -4.89 12.24
N PRO A 62 7.72 -3.94 11.77
CA PRO A 62 7.54 -2.52 12.08
C PRO A 62 6.44 -1.84 11.27
N ARG A 63 5.76 -2.53 10.33
CA ARG A 63 4.92 -1.90 9.29
C ARG A 63 3.55 -2.52 9.07
N HIS A 64 3.26 -3.70 9.63
CA HIS A 64 1.99 -4.39 9.44
C HIS A 64 1.02 -4.12 10.57
N HIS A 65 -0.24 -3.89 10.21
CA HIS A 65 -1.35 -3.61 11.10
C HIS A 65 -2.58 -4.38 10.64
N THR A 66 -3.46 -4.74 11.57
CA THR A 66 -4.78 -5.27 11.21
C THR A 66 -5.64 -4.18 10.61
N LEU A 67 -5.68 -2.98 11.24
CA LEU A 67 -6.33 -1.79 10.73
C LEU A 67 -5.27 -0.75 10.35
N PHE A 68 -5.37 -0.23 9.14
CA PHE A 68 -4.58 0.90 8.67
C PHE A 68 -5.43 1.85 7.83
N GLU A 69 -4.94 3.05 7.65
CA GLU A 69 -5.58 4.05 6.82
C GLU A 69 -4.82 4.17 5.49
N MET A 70 -5.55 4.03 4.39
CA MET A 70 -5.00 4.13 3.05
C MET A 70 -5.45 5.43 2.40
N LEU A 71 -4.50 6.29 2.02
CA LEU A 71 -4.75 7.38 1.08
C LEU A 71 -4.77 6.80 -0.32
N GLY A 72 -5.84 7.09 -1.07
CA GLY A 72 -6.01 6.62 -2.42
C GLY A 72 -6.39 7.71 -3.39
N SER A 73 -5.95 7.57 -4.64
CA SER A 73 -6.39 8.37 -5.77
C SER A 73 -6.72 7.47 -6.95
N TRP A 74 -7.84 7.76 -7.60
CA TRP A 74 -8.40 6.92 -8.66
C TRP A 74 -8.66 7.73 -9.91
N SER A 75 -8.43 7.06 -11.06
CA SER A 75 -8.86 7.53 -12.38
C SER A 75 -9.70 6.45 -13.04
N PHE A 76 -10.90 6.80 -13.44
CA PHE A 76 -11.84 5.91 -14.15
C PHE A 76 -11.83 6.25 -15.64
N GLY A 77 -10.70 5.95 -16.30
CA GLY A 77 -10.47 6.26 -17.71
C GLY A 77 -10.34 7.74 -18.01
N ASP A 78 -9.68 8.50 -17.15
CA ASP A 78 -9.40 9.93 -17.34
C ASP A 78 -7.89 10.20 -17.48
N TYR A 79 -7.09 10.06 -16.44
CA TYR A 79 -5.63 10.04 -16.53
C TYR A 79 -5.08 8.61 -16.36
N PHE A 80 -3.82 8.41 -16.75
CA PHE A 80 -3.20 7.09 -16.65
C PHE A 80 -1.75 7.19 -16.12
N LYS A 81 -0.88 6.25 -16.44
CA LYS A 81 0.46 6.05 -15.87
C LYS A 81 1.26 7.34 -15.69
N ARG A 82 1.41 8.11 -16.77
CA ARG A 82 2.27 9.30 -16.78
C ARG A 82 1.87 10.30 -15.70
N ASP A 83 0.60 10.71 -15.70
CA ASP A 83 0.13 11.70 -14.74
C ASP A 83 0.12 11.16 -13.31
N ALA A 84 -0.26 9.88 -13.13
CA ALA A 84 -0.23 9.24 -11.82
C ALA A 84 1.20 9.23 -11.22
N ILE A 85 2.21 8.88 -12.02
CA ILE A 85 3.61 8.84 -11.61
C ILE A 85 4.11 10.26 -11.27
N LEU A 86 3.89 11.23 -12.16
CA LEU A 86 4.37 12.59 -11.96
C LEU A 86 3.74 13.25 -10.72
N TRP A 87 2.43 13.08 -10.51
CA TRP A 87 1.75 13.64 -9.34
C TRP A 87 2.14 12.94 -8.04
N ALA A 88 2.34 11.63 -8.06
CA ALA A 88 2.81 10.90 -6.89
C ALA A 88 4.21 11.39 -6.47
N TRP A 89 5.11 11.56 -7.42
CA TRP A 89 6.44 12.08 -7.15
C TRP A 89 6.42 13.51 -6.63
N GLU A 90 5.66 14.40 -7.27
CA GLU A 90 5.46 15.78 -6.83
C GLU A 90 4.91 15.82 -5.40
N PHE A 91 3.86 15.04 -5.10
CA PHE A 91 3.28 14.98 -3.76
C PHE A 91 4.31 14.59 -2.71
N LEU A 92 5.07 13.51 -2.93
CA LEU A 92 6.05 13.05 -1.95
C LEU A 92 7.23 14.02 -1.78
N THR A 93 7.74 14.58 -2.89
CA THR A 93 8.98 15.37 -2.84
C THR A 93 8.75 16.86 -2.58
N VAL A 94 7.62 17.41 -3.03
CA VAL A 94 7.32 18.85 -2.88
C VAL A 94 6.36 19.07 -1.71
N GLU A 95 5.19 18.42 -1.70
CA GLU A 95 4.18 18.68 -0.68
C GLU A 95 4.54 18.03 0.66
N ALA A 96 4.96 16.75 0.66
CA ALA A 96 5.40 16.06 1.87
C ALA A 96 6.86 16.36 2.25
N GLY A 97 7.65 16.93 1.33
CA GLY A 97 9.02 17.34 1.59
C GLY A 97 10.01 16.19 1.81
N ILE A 98 9.71 15.00 1.31
CA ILE A 98 10.61 13.85 1.40
C ILE A 98 11.77 14.04 0.40
N PRO A 99 13.04 13.98 0.83
CA PRO A 99 14.17 14.14 -0.07
C PRO A 99 14.14 13.08 -1.20
N ALA A 100 14.26 13.55 -2.44
CA ALA A 100 14.18 12.68 -3.62
C ALA A 100 15.26 11.58 -3.65
N ASP A 101 16.44 11.86 -3.09
CA ASP A 101 17.53 10.87 -2.94
C ASP A 101 17.27 9.80 -1.90
N ARG A 102 16.21 9.93 -1.10
CA ARG A 102 15.72 8.90 -0.17
C ARG A 102 14.63 8.02 -0.79
N LEU A 103 14.23 8.28 -2.03
CA LEU A 103 13.20 7.52 -2.72
C LEU A 103 13.81 6.61 -3.79
N ALA A 104 13.22 5.44 -3.96
CA ALA A 104 13.50 4.50 -5.03
C ALA A 104 12.17 3.92 -5.53
N VAL A 105 12.17 3.34 -6.71
CA VAL A 105 10.93 2.88 -7.35
C VAL A 105 11.09 1.47 -7.89
N THR A 106 9.98 0.74 -7.94
CA THR A 106 9.89 -0.54 -8.63
C THR A 106 8.84 -0.46 -9.73
N VAL A 107 9.01 -1.26 -10.75
CA VAL A 107 8.04 -1.42 -11.84
C VAL A 107 7.91 -2.90 -12.20
N TYR A 108 6.78 -3.28 -12.78
CA TYR A 108 6.61 -4.61 -13.35
C TYR A 108 7.63 -4.85 -14.48
N SER A 109 8.17 -6.06 -14.57
CA SER A 109 9.30 -6.39 -15.46
C SER A 109 9.11 -5.94 -16.90
N ASP A 110 7.91 -6.09 -17.43
CA ASP A 110 7.58 -5.77 -18.83
C ASP A 110 7.00 -4.35 -19.01
N ASP A 111 6.90 -3.56 -17.93
CA ASP A 111 6.34 -2.20 -18.02
C ASP A 111 7.42 -1.18 -18.36
N ASP A 112 7.84 -1.19 -19.63
CA ASP A 112 8.83 -0.24 -20.16
C ASP A 112 8.31 1.20 -20.15
N GLU A 113 6.99 1.40 -20.31
CA GLU A 113 6.39 2.74 -20.29
C GLU A 113 6.57 3.39 -18.91
N SER A 114 6.24 2.70 -17.84
CA SER A 114 6.43 3.24 -16.50
C SER A 114 7.89 3.45 -16.15
N ALA A 115 8.77 2.54 -16.56
CA ALA A 115 10.21 2.71 -16.37
C ALA A 115 10.75 3.94 -17.11
N ASP A 116 10.33 4.15 -18.35
CA ASP A 116 10.72 5.30 -19.15
C ASP A 116 10.24 6.63 -18.53
N ILE A 117 9.02 6.67 -17.99
CA ILE A 117 8.52 7.85 -17.29
C ILE A 117 9.38 8.15 -16.05
N TRP A 118 9.68 7.14 -15.22
CA TRP A 118 10.54 7.32 -14.05
C TRP A 118 11.94 7.79 -14.40
N LEU A 119 12.58 7.17 -15.39
CA LEU A 119 13.98 7.47 -15.73
C LEU A 119 14.14 8.75 -16.53
N LYS A 120 13.22 9.03 -17.47
CA LYS A 120 13.39 10.11 -18.46
C LYS A 120 12.61 11.38 -18.12
N GLU A 121 11.42 11.26 -17.51
CA GLU A 121 10.59 12.42 -17.19
C GLU A 121 10.76 12.85 -15.72
N VAL A 122 10.72 11.91 -14.78
CA VAL A 122 10.96 12.19 -13.36
C VAL A 122 12.45 12.38 -13.08
N GLY A 123 13.33 11.60 -13.73
CA GLY A 123 14.77 11.67 -13.55
C GLY A 123 15.27 10.82 -12.37
N VAL A 124 14.56 9.78 -11.99
CA VAL A 124 15.04 8.82 -10.98
C VAL A 124 16.33 8.17 -11.49
N PRO A 125 17.43 8.11 -10.70
CA PRO A 125 18.64 7.42 -11.08
C PRO A 125 18.39 5.92 -11.37
N ALA A 126 19.06 5.38 -12.39
CA ALA A 126 18.83 3.99 -12.83
C ALA A 126 19.13 2.94 -11.75
N ASP A 127 20.04 3.23 -10.83
CA ASP A 127 20.36 2.38 -9.68
C ASP A 127 19.32 2.47 -8.54
N ARG A 128 18.31 3.31 -8.70
CA ARG A 128 17.16 3.46 -7.81
C ARG A 128 15.85 2.99 -8.45
N LEU A 129 15.91 2.29 -9.58
CA LEU A 129 14.77 1.64 -10.20
C LEU A 129 15.04 0.14 -10.29
N ALA A 130 14.15 -0.67 -9.72
CA ALA A 130 14.18 -2.12 -9.85
C ALA A 130 12.98 -2.62 -10.66
N ARG A 131 13.14 -3.78 -11.30
CA ARG A 131 12.10 -4.45 -12.10
C ARG A 131 11.79 -5.81 -11.51
N TRP A 132 10.54 -6.05 -11.20
CA TRP A 132 10.10 -7.31 -10.60
C TRP A 132 8.86 -7.86 -11.25
N GLY A 133 8.61 -9.14 -11.00
CA GLY A 133 7.38 -9.83 -11.36
C GLY A 133 7.41 -10.46 -12.75
N ASP A 134 6.72 -11.58 -12.83
CA ASP A 134 6.39 -12.32 -14.05
C ASP A 134 5.21 -13.23 -13.68
N VAL A 135 4.00 -12.73 -13.88
CA VAL A 135 2.78 -13.42 -13.46
C VAL A 135 2.56 -14.73 -14.20
N ASP A 136 3.12 -14.85 -15.40
CA ASP A 136 3.01 -16.09 -16.20
C ASP A 136 3.94 -17.19 -15.66
N LYS A 137 4.92 -16.81 -14.82
CA LYS A 137 5.79 -17.73 -14.07
C LYS A 137 5.41 -17.83 -12.58
N GLY A 138 4.27 -17.25 -12.19
CA GLY A 138 3.78 -17.30 -10.81
C GLY A 138 4.45 -16.31 -9.85
N ASN A 139 5.11 -15.28 -10.37
CA ASN A 139 5.68 -14.18 -9.59
C ASN A 139 4.82 -12.92 -9.82
N ASP A 140 3.98 -12.56 -8.84
CA ASP A 140 3.09 -11.40 -8.89
C ASP A 140 3.68 -10.14 -8.21
N ALA A 141 4.99 -10.07 -7.97
CA ALA A 141 5.64 -8.82 -7.60
C ALA A 141 5.35 -7.72 -8.64
N ASN A 142 5.06 -6.51 -8.19
CA ASN A 142 4.61 -5.40 -9.06
C ASN A 142 3.45 -5.73 -10.01
N PHE A 143 2.61 -6.71 -9.62
CA PHE A 143 1.33 -6.98 -10.31
C PHE A 143 0.22 -7.17 -9.28
N TRP A 144 -0.67 -6.19 -9.19
CA TRP A 144 -1.71 -6.18 -8.19
C TRP A 144 -3.02 -6.81 -8.67
N ARG A 145 -3.63 -7.60 -7.78
CA ARG A 145 -4.96 -8.20 -7.96
C ARG A 145 -5.76 -8.06 -6.69
N MET A 146 -6.99 -7.61 -6.81
CA MET A 146 -7.88 -7.45 -5.66
C MET A 146 -8.19 -8.79 -4.97
N ALA A 147 -8.45 -9.82 -5.78
CA ALA A 147 -8.79 -11.18 -5.36
C ALA A 147 -8.35 -12.18 -6.44
N GLU A 148 -8.83 -13.41 -6.38
CA GLU A 148 -8.59 -14.42 -7.42
C GLU A 148 -9.19 -14.03 -8.78
N THR A 149 -10.27 -13.22 -8.75
CA THR A 149 -10.92 -12.66 -9.94
C THR A 149 -11.18 -11.17 -9.75
N GLY A 150 -11.37 -10.45 -10.86
CA GLY A 150 -11.68 -9.02 -10.85
C GLY A 150 -10.56 -8.13 -11.41
N PRO A 151 -10.67 -6.81 -11.25
CA PRO A 151 -9.72 -5.86 -11.79
C PRO A 151 -8.29 -6.11 -11.30
N CYS A 152 -7.34 -6.01 -12.23
CA CYS A 152 -5.92 -6.21 -11.95
C CYS A 152 -5.04 -5.46 -12.97
N GLY A 153 -3.74 -5.39 -12.68
CA GLY A 153 -2.77 -4.81 -13.58
C GLY A 153 -1.38 -4.67 -12.99
N PRO A 154 -0.39 -4.33 -13.81
CA PRO A 154 0.94 -4.01 -13.33
C PRO A 154 0.91 -2.81 -12.39
N CYS A 155 1.86 -2.74 -11.49
CA CYS A 155 1.98 -1.60 -10.60
C CYS A 155 3.43 -1.10 -10.52
N SER A 156 3.56 0.12 -10.03
CA SER A 156 4.81 0.74 -9.67
C SER A 156 4.74 1.16 -8.21
N GLU A 157 5.76 0.82 -7.44
CA GLU A 157 5.81 1.15 -6.03
C GLU A 157 6.90 2.16 -5.76
N ILE A 158 6.64 3.06 -4.80
CA ILE A 158 7.60 4.04 -4.33
C ILE A 158 8.05 3.62 -2.94
N HIS A 159 9.37 3.47 -2.76
CA HIS A 159 10.00 3.00 -1.55
C HIS A 159 10.85 4.10 -0.92
N PHE A 160 10.78 4.22 0.41
CA PHE A 160 11.67 5.08 1.18
C PHE A 160 12.91 4.31 1.65
N ASP A 161 14.09 4.85 1.37
CA ASP A 161 15.39 4.35 1.82
C ASP A 161 15.65 4.77 3.28
N ARG A 162 15.53 3.83 4.20
CA ARG A 162 15.80 4.08 5.64
C ARG A 162 17.27 4.25 5.97
N GLY A 163 18.17 3.91 5.06
CA GLY A 163 19.61 4.07 5.20
C GLY A 163 20.41 2.83 4.86
N ALA A 164 21.63 3.06 4.40
CA ALA A 164 22.52 1.98 3.96
C ALA A 164 22.97 1.06 5.11
N ASP A 165 22.95 1.55 6.34
CA ASP A 165 23.24 0.79 7.58
C ASP A 165 22.20 -0.32 7.83
N LEU A 166 21.01 -0.21 7.24
CA LEU A 166 19.97 -1.23 7.28
C LEU A 166 19.99 -2.17 6.06
N SER A 167 21.04 -2.10 5.23
CA SER A 167 21.17 -2.98 4.07
C SER A 167 21.25 -4.45 4.48
N CYS A 168 20.51 -5.31 3.77
CA CYS A 168 20.51 -6.76 4.02
C CYS A 168 21.53 -7.53 3.17
N GLY A 169 22.38 -6.84 2.40
CA GLY A 169 23.43 -7.44 1.58
C GLY A 169 23.86 -6.58 0.39
N THR A 170 24.67 -7.17 -0.49
CA THR A 170 25.24 -6.49 -1.66
C THR A 170 24.19 -6.11 -2.72
N ASP A 171 23.12 -6.91 -2.84
CA ASP A 171 22.05 -6.71 -3.83
C ASP A 171 20.77 -6.19 -3.17
N CYS A 172 20.94 -5.28 -2.22
CA CYS A 172 19.85 -4.69 -1.47
C CYS A 172 19.10 -3.64 -2.32
N LEU A 173 18.21 -4.12 -3.19
CA LEU A 173 17.32 -3.32 -4.02
C LEU A 173 15.93 -3.15 -3.37
N PRO A 174 15.15 -2.13 -3.77
CA PRO A 174 13.75 -2.03 -3.34
C PRO A 174 12.98 -3.30 -3.69
N ASP A 175 12.15 -3.76 -2.77
CA ASP A 175 11.27 -4.94 -2.89
C ASP A 175 11.95 -6.29 -3.24
N HIS A 176 13.28 -6.40 -3.13
CA HIS A 176 13.97 -7.67 -3.35
C HIS A 176 13.64 -8.73 -2.28
N SER A 177 13.14 -8.31 -1.13
CA SER A 177 12.74 -9.16 0.00
C SER A 177 11.74 -8.43 0.91
N GLU A 178 10.65 -9.11 1.24
CA GLU A 178 9.65 -8.62 2.19
C GLU A 178 10.22 -8.30 3.59
N HIS A 179 11.34 -8.92 3.94
CA HIS A 179 11.98 -8.75 5.25
C HIS A 179 13.13 -7.75 5.24
N CYS A 180 13.38 -7.06 4.12
CA CYS A 180 14.43 -6.06 4.07
C CYS A 180 14.11 -4.85 4.95
N PRO A 181 14.93 -4.53 5.97
CA PRO A 181 14.62 -3.41 6.86
C PRO A 181 14.92 -2.05 6.23
N ARG A 182 15.70 -2.00 5.15
CA ARG A 182 16.12 -0.76 4.49
C ARG A 182 14.99 -0.11 3.71
N TRP A 183 14.25 -0.91 2.93
CA TRP A 183 13.26 -0.39 2.00
C TRP A 183 11.86 -0.46 2.59
N LEU A 184 11.20 0.69 2.67
CA LEU A 184 9.81 0.79 3.11
C LEU A 184 8.97 1.23 1.92
N GLU A 185 8.13 0.35 1.39
CA GLU A 185 7.09 0.75 0.45
C GLU A 185 6.16 1.77 1.12
N VAL A 186 6.04 2.94 0.51
CA VAL A 186 5.18 4.03 1.01
C VAL A 186 3.96 4.25 0.14
N TRP A 187 4.05 3.97 -1.17
CA TRP A 187 2.94 4.15 -2.11
C TRP A 187 2.96 3.12 -3.23
N ASN A 188 1.82 2.50 -3.50
CA ASN A 188 1.61 1.62 -4.64
C ASN A 188 0.72 2.32 -5.68
N LEU A 189 1.17 2.39 -6.93
CA LEU A 189 0.45 2.95 -8.08
C LEU A 189 0.05 1.80 -9.00
N VAL A 190 -1.22 1.41 -8.97
CA VAL A 190 -1.73 0.29 -9.76
C VAL A 190 -2.33 0.80 -11.07
N PHE A 191 -1.87 0.23 -12.18
CA PHE A 191 -2.32 0.52 -13.52
C PHE A 191 -3.35 -0.53 -13.94
N MET A 192 -4.60 -0.29 -13.57
CA MET A 192 -5.71 -1.20 -13.85
C MET A 192 -5.99 -1.28 -15.34
N GLN A 193 -5.62 -2.41 -15.93
CA GLN A 193 -5.72 -2.67 -17.37
C GLN A 193 -6.56 -3.89 -17.68
N TYR A 194 -6.62 -4.85 -16.75
CA TYR A 194 -7.21 -6.16 -17.00
C TYR A 194 -8.24 -6.54 -15.96
N GLU A 195 -9.11 -7.48 -16.34
CA GLU A 195 -9.96 -8.22 -15.44
C GLU A 195 -9.57 -9.71 -15.48
N GLN A 196 -9.17 -10.23 -14.33
CA GLN A 196 -8.84 -11.64 -14.15
C GLN A 196 -10.12 -12.46 -14.09
N GLN A 197 -10.22 -13.49 -14.94
CA GLN A 197 -11.34 -14.42 -14.99
C GLN A 197 -11.09 -15.66 -14.13
N ALA A 198 -12.17 -16.39 -13.78
CA ALA A 198 -12.09 -17.61 -12.96
C ALA A 198 -11.31 -18.77 -13.64
N ASP A 199 -11.21 -18.76 -14.96
CA ASP A 199 -10.45 -19.75 -15.73
C ASP A 199 -8.95 -19.40 -15.86
N GLY A 200 -8.51 -18.30 -15.24
CA GLY A 200 -7.14 -17.81 -15.30
C GLY A 200 -6.85 -16.86 -16.46
N THR A 201 -7.80 -16.63 -17.36
CA THR A 201 -7.61 -15.67 -18.46
C THR A 201 -7.72 -14.23 -17.97
N ARG A 202 -7.09 -13.31 -18.68
CA ARG A 202 -7.18 -11.86 -18.45
C ARG A 202 -7.78 -11.20 -19.68
N ILE A 203 -8.79 -10.38 -19.48
CA ILE A 203 -9.42 -9.57 -20.53
C ILE A 203 -9.17 -8.08 -20.23
N ASP A 204 -9.07 -7.27 -21.27
CA ASP A 204 -8.88 -5.85 -21.11
C ASP A 204 -10.09 -5.20 -20.44
N LEU A 205 -9.84 -4.30 -19.48
CA LEU A 205 -10.88 -3.43 -18.94
C LEU A 205 -11.40 -2.48 -20.03
N PRO A 206 -12.67 -2.03 -19.93
CA PRO A 206 -13.25 -1.09 -20.90
C PRO A 206 -12.44 0.19 -21.07
N LYS A 207 -11.73 0.60 -20.02
CA LYS A 207 -10.83 1.76 -20.00
C LYS A 207 -9.67 1.50 -19.05
N PRO A 208 -8.42 1.83 -19.46
CA PRO A 208 -7.30 1.88 -18.53
C PRO A 208 -7.61 2.85 -17.39
N SER A 209 -7.37 2.43 -16.18
CA SER A 209 -7.74 3.15 -14.97
C SER A 209 -6.59 3.16 -13.97
N ILE A 210 -6.65 4.06 -12.99
CA ILE A 210 -5.65 4.17 -11.93
C ILE A 210 -6.33 3.84 -10.60
N ASP A 211 -5.64 3.01 -9.82
CA ASP A 211 -5.86 2.80 -8.41
C ASP A 211 -4.54 3.05 -7.67
N THR A 212 -4.55 3.83 -6.62
CA THR A 212 -3.34 4.03 -5.81
C THR A 212 -3.65 3.85 -4.34
N GLY A 213 -2.67 3.31 -3.60
CA GLY A 213 -2.77 3.14 -2.16
C GLY A 213 -1.49 3.53 -1.45
N MET A 214 -1.58 4.54 -0.57
CA MET A 214 -0.49 5.01 0.27
C MET A 214 -0.85 4.79 1.74
N GLY A 215 -0.03 4.01 2.47
CA GLY A 215 -0.24 3.76 3.89
C GLY A 215 0.04 5.01 4.72
N ILE A 216 -0.98 5.56 5.39
CA ILE A 216 -0.83 6.76 6.21
C ILE A 216 0.15 6.50 7.35
N GLU A 217 0.07 5.37 8.03
CA GLU A 217 0.98 5.02 9.13
C GLU A 217 2.44 4.95 8.67
N ARG A 218 2.70 4.43 7.46
CA ARG A 218 4.05 4.37 6.87
C ARG A 218 4.60 5.76 6.57
N VAL A 219 3.80 6.60 5.92
CA VAL A 219 4.20 7.98 5.61
C VAL A 219 4.34 8.82 6.89
N ALA A 220 3.46 8.63 7.88
CA ALA A 220 3.59 9.27 9.18
C ALA A 220 4.90 8.90 9.87
N ALA A 221 5.30 7.62 9.83
CA ALA A 221 6.60 7.19 10.38
C ALA A 221 7.77 7.88 9.66
N VAL A 222 7.75 7.96 8.33
CA VAL A 222 8.76 8.68 7.55
C VAL A 222 8.82 10.16 7.94
N LEU A 223 7.70 10.85 8.00
CA LEU A 223 7.63 12.28 8.31
C LEU A 223 7.97 12.60 9.77
N GLN A 224 7.70 11.68 10.70
CA GLN A 224 8.11 11.79 12.09
C GLN A 224 9.57 11.36 12.33
N GLY A 225 10.27 10.88 11.30
CA GLY A 225 11.68 10.47 11.37
C GLY A 225 11.89 9.19 12.19
N VAL A 226 10.90 8.30 12.25
CA VAL A 226 10.98 7.01 12.95
C VAL A 226 10.98 5.85 11.98
N HIS A 227 11.61 4.72 12.37
CA HIS A 227 11.72 3.54 11.51
C HIS A 227 10.57 2.54 11.68
N ASP A 228 9.81 2.66 12.75
CA ASP A 228 8.76 1.73 13.15
C ASP A 228 7.44 2.50 13.23
N ASN A 229 6.38 1.99 12.61
CA ASN A 229 5.05 2.60 12.71
C ASN A 229 4.56 2.66 14.17
N TYR A 230 4.97 1.68 14.99
CA TYR A 230 4.65 1.65 16.41
C TYR A 230 5.38 2.73 17.23
N ASP A 231 6.36 3.41 16.62
CA ASP A 231 7.06 4.56 17.21
C ASP A 231 6.43 5.92 16.82
N THR A 232 5.36 5.91 16.01
CA THR A 232 4.59 7.13 15.75
C THR A 232 3.83 7.60 16.99
N ASP A 233 3.46 8.85 17.03
CA ASP A 233 2.76 9.49 18.16
C ASP A 233 1.52 8.71 18.62
N THR A 234 0.68 8.28 17.67
CA THR A 234 -0.55 7.52 17.97
C THR A 234 -0.25 6.17 18.63
N PHE A 235 0.67 5.38 18.05
CA PHE A 235 0.97 4.07 18.61
C PHE A 235 1.75 4.15 19.91
N LYS A 236 2.66 5.11 20.06
CA LYS A 236 3.33 5.37 21.35
C LYS A 236 2.35 5.64 22.47
N ALA A 237 1.32 6.45 22.23
CA ALA A 237 0.30 6.74 23.23
C ALA A 237 -0.47 5.47 23.64
N LEU A 238 -0.85 4.62 22.70
CA LEU A 238 -1.54 3.36 22.97
C LEU A 238 -0.65 2.35 23.71
N ILE A 239 0.60 2.23 23.32
CA ILE A 239 1.58 1.34 23.98
C ILE A 239 1.83 1.81 25.40
N ALA A 240 2.06 3.10 25.62
CA ALA A 240 2.26 3.66 26.96
C ALA A 240 1.03 3.43 27.88
N ALA A 241 -0.18 3.54 27.35
CA ALA A 241 -1.39 3.19 28.10
C ALA A 241 -1.42 1.71 28.47
N SER A 242 -1.04 0.82 27.55
CA SER A 242 -0.96 -0.63 27.79
C SER A 242 0.09 -0.95 28.88
N GLU A 243 1.28 -0.32 28.84
CA GLU A 243 2.30 -0.47 29.89
C GLU A 243 1.79 -0.03 31.26
N SER A 244 1.12 1.13 31.30
CA SER A 244 0.55 1.67 32.55
C SER A 244 -0.50 0.76 33.16
N LEU A 245 -1.36 0.14 32.33
CA LEU A 245 -2.43 -0.72 32.80
C LEU A 245 -1.95 -2.10 33.22
N THR A 246 -0.96 -2.64 32.54
CA THR A 246 -0.42 -3.99 32.81
C THR A 246 0.69 -4.00 33.84
N GLY A 247 1.38 -2.88 34.06
CA GLY A 247 2.60 -2.81 34.86
C GLY A 247 3.79 -3.49 34.22
N VAL A 248 3.71 -3.87 32.94
CA VAL A 248 4.79 -4.53 32.17
C VAL A 248 5.35 -3.55 31.15
N ALA A 249 6.67 -3.39 31.08
CA ALA A 249 7.31 -2.52 30.09
C ALA A 249 7.27 -3.14 28.69
N ALA A 250 7.08 -2.35 27.64
CA ALA A 250 7.07 -2.77 26.23
C ALA A 250 8.49 -2.96 25.70
N GLN A 251 9.24 -3.90 26.28
CA GLN A 251 10.64 -4.16 25.96
C GLN A 251 10.89 -5.66 25.80
N GLY A 252 11.91 -6.01 24.99
CA GLY A 252 12.27 -7.41 24.77
C GLY A 252 11.06 -8.25 24.32
N ASP A 253 10.81 -9.36 24.97
CA ASP A 253 9.75 -10.31 24.59
C ASP A 253 8.33 -9.74 24.73
N SER A 254 8.11 -8.75 25.60
CA SER A 254 6.81 -8.12 25.79
C SER A 254 6.48 -7.05 24.76
N ALA A 255 7.45 -6.54 24.01
CA ALA A 255 7.26 -5.46 23.04
C ALA A 255 6.22 -5.83 21.98
N ALA A 256 6.33 -7.03 21.40
CA ALA A 256 5.38 -7.52 20.40
C ALA A 256 3.94 -7.60 20.95
N SER A 257 3.78 -8.06 22.21
CA SER A 257 2.45 -8.13 22.85
C SER A 257 1.81 -6.76 23.01
N HIS A 258 2.56 -5.73 23.41
CA HIS A 258 2.04 -4.37 23.53
C HIS A 258 1.68 -3.77 22.18
N ARG A 259 2.44 -4.07 21.12
CA ARG A 259 2.11 -3.67 19.73
C ARG A 259 0.81 -4.31 19.26
N VAL A 260 0.64 -5.62 19.50
CA VAL A 260 -0.60 -6.35 19.19
C VAL A 260 -1.79 -5.76 19.94
N ILE A 261 -1.64 -5.48 21.24
CA ILE A 261 -2.69 -4.84 22.04
C ILE A 261 -3.07 -3.47 21.46
N ALA A 262 -2.09 -2.63 21.14
CA ALA A 262 -2.33 -1.31 20.57
C ALA A 262 -3.04 -1.38 19.22
N ASP A 263 -2.58 -2.27 18.34
CA ASP A 263 -3.19 -2.51 17.02
C ASP A 263 -4.64 -3.01 17.15
N HIS A 264 -4.87 -4.04 17.95
CA HIS A 264 -6.18 -4.65 18.09
C HIS A 264 -7.19 -3.75 18.83
N LEU A 265 -6.72 -2.95 19.77
CA LEU A 265 -7.56 -1.93 20.41
C LEU A 265 -8.03 -0.90 19.38
N ARG A 266 -7.12 -0.44 18.52
CA ARG A 266 -7.45 0.49 17.44
C ARG A 266 -8.45 -0.11 16.47
N SER A 267 -8.19 -1.32 15.95
CA SER A 267 -9.07 -2.00 15.00
C SER A 267 -10.45 -2.28 15.58
N THR A 268 -10.53 -2.79 16.82
CA THR A 268 -11.79 -3.07 17.50
C THR A 268 -12.59 -1.79 17.74
N SER A 269 -11.93 -0.70 18.15
CA SER A 269 -12.58 0.59 18.38
C SER A 269 -13.22 1.14 17.12
N PHE A 270 -12.52 1.06 15.97
CA PHE A 270 -13.08 1.49 14.70
C PHE A 270 -14.22 0.59 14.22
N LEU A 271 -14.10 -0.73 14.37
CA LEU A 271 -15.18 -1.66 14.03
C LEU A 271 -16.45 -1.46 14.85
N MET A 272 -16.30 -1.09 16.11
CA MET A 272 -17.47 -0.80 16.99
C MET A 272 -18.13 0.53 16.66
N ALA A 273 -17.40 1.47 16.05
CA ALA A 273 -17.89 2.80 15.70
C ALA A 273 -18.41 2.90 14.27
N ASP A 274 -18.11 1.92 13.43
CA ASP A 274 -18.46 1.86 12.01
C ASP A 274 -19.93 1.45 11.81
#